data_422dde2ffe8f44ede137b3ee1d3de6a6
#
_entry.id   422dde2ffe8f44ede137b3ee1d3de6a6
#
_cell.length_a   1.000
_cell.length_b   1.000
_cell.length_c   1.000
_cell.angle_alpha   90.00
_cell.angle_beta   90.00
_cell.angle_gamma   90.00
#
_symmetry.space_group_name_H-M   'P 1'
#
loop_
_entity.id
_entity.type
_entity.pdbx_description
1 polymer ?
#
loop_
_entity_poly.entity_id
_entity_poly.type
_entity_poly.pdbx_seq_one_letter_code
_entity_poly.pdbx_strand_id
1 'polypeptide(L)'
;MNAFNTYSVLNIDLDAIASNYRYLRSLVNSSICAGVLKADSYGLGIEGIAPILYNEGCRHFFVAYTNEAVALKNVLSTFQQKIHIYVLNGPYLKGWEDYYHHHQFIPVLNDLEAVHEWQSYGKEISQKMPAVCILTLA
;
A
#
# COMPACT_ATOMS: atom_id res chain seq x y z
N MET A 1 -21.20 -25.24 20.44
CA MET A 1 -20.14 -24.22 20.33
C MET A 1 -20.36 -23.21 21.45
N ASN A 2 -19.46 -23.14 22.43
CA ASN A 2 -19.61 -22.18 23.53
C ASN A 2 -19.35 -20.79 22.99
N ALA A 3 -20.36 -19.92 22.99
CA ALA A 3 -20.18 -18.50 22.75
C ALA A 3 -19.24 -17.96 23.84
N PHE A 4 -18.04 -17.59 23.46
CA PHE A 4 -17.17 -16.83 24.36
C PHE A 4 -17.87 -15.50 24.65
N ASN A 5 -18.19 -15.25 25.92
CA ASN A 5 -18.64 -13.94 26.37
C ASN A 5 -17.48 -12.94 26.17
N THR A 6 -17.47 -12.26 25.05
CA THR A 6 -16.55 -11.13 24.82
C THR A 6 -17.17 -9.90 25.45
N TYR A 7 -16.45 -9.28 26.41
CA TYR A 7 -16.89 -8.06 27.10
C TYR A 7 -16.75 -6.80 26.25
N SER A 8 -16.15 -6.91 25.05
CA SER A 8 -15.97 -5.79 24.13
C SER A 8 -16.19 -6.23 22.68
N VAL A 9 -16.84 -5.37 21.92
CA VAL A 9 -17.15 -5.57 20.50
C VAL A 9 -16.60 -4.39 19.73
N LEU A 10 -15.85 -4.65 18.65
CA LEU A 10 -15.43 -3.65 17.68
C LEU A 10 -16.43 -3.64 16.52
N ASN A 11 -17.12 -2.53 16.34
CA ASN A 11 -17.96 -2.28 15.17
C ASN A 11 -17.19 -1.41 14.18
N ILE A 12 -17.02 -1.90 12.93
CA ILE A 12 -16.38 -1.16 11.85
C ILE A 12 -17.46 -0.72 10.88
N ASP A 13 -17.66 0.59 10.79
CA ASP A 13 -18.62 1.20 9.86
C ASP A 13 -17.91 1.48 8.51
N LEU A 14 -18.14 0.59 7.55
CA LEU A 14 -17.54 0.68 6.22
C LEU A 14 -18.10 1.84 5.40
N ASP A 15 -19.36 2.24 5.62
CA ASP A 15 -19.98 3.38 4.94
C ASP A 15 -19.38 4.70 5.44
N ALA A 16 -19.04 4.79 6.72
CA ALA A 16 -18.32 5.92 7.28
C ALA A 16 -16.91 6.04 6.67
N ILE A 17 -16.20 4.92 6.51
CA ILE A 17 -14.88 4.90 5.86
C ILE A 17 -14.98 5.36 4.40
N ALA A 18 -15.94 4.85 3.64
CA ALA A 18 -16.20 5.28 2.27
C ALA A 18 -16.48 6.78 2.19
N SER A 19 -17.34 7.28 3.08
CA SER A 19 -17.72 8.70 3.14
C SER A 19 -16.54 9.60 3.49
N ASN A 20 -15.70 9.18 4.44
CA ASN A 20 -14.47 9.90 4.81
C ASN A 20 -13.50 9.97 3.63
N TYR A 21 -13.30 8.86 2.91
CA TYR A 21 -12.42 8.86 1.74
C TYR A 21 -12.95 9.80 0.64
N ARG A 22 -14.25 9.76 0.31
CA ARG A 22 -14.87 10.68 -0.66
C ARG A 22 -14.66 12.14 -0.25
N TYR A 23 -14.88 12.44 1.01
CA TYR A 23 -14.70 13.79 1.53
C TYR A 23 -13.25 14.27 1.36
N LEU A 24 -12.27 13.50 1.85
CA LEU A 24 -10.85 13.86 1.73
C LEU A 24 -10.41 13.99 0.27
N ARG A 25 -10.86 13.08 -0.60
CA ARG A 25 -10.58 13.15 -2.03
C ARG A 25 -11.15 14.43 -2.67
N SER A 26 -12.32 14.89 -2.24
CA SER A 26 -12.92 16.12 -2.75
C SER A 26 -12.11 17.38 -2.41
N LEU A 27 -11.33 17.34 -1.33
CA LEU A 27 -10.51 18.48 -0.88
C LEU A 27 -9.18 18.63 -1.64
N VAL A 28 -8.69 17.54 -2.27
CA VAL A 28 -7.35 17.53 -2.87
C VAL A 28 -7.34 17.89 -4.37
N ASN A 29 -8.49 18.23 -4.93
CA ASN A 29 -8.66 18.66 -6.33
C ASN A 29 -7.97 17.72 -7.35
N SER A 30 -6.86 18.20 -7.96
CA SER A 30 -6.07 17.46 -8.96
C SER A 30 -5.04 16.49 -8.36
N SER A 31 -4.87 16.49 -7.05
CA SER A 31 -3.91 15.60 -6.37
C SER A 31 -4.49 14.19 -6.17
N ILE A 32 -3.59 13.24 -5.96
CA ILE A 32 -3.97 11.85 -5.70
C ILE A 32 -4.22 11.67 -4.21
N CYS A 33 -5.41 11.17 -3.85
CA CYS A 33 -5.71 10.71 -2.51
C CYS A 33 -5.39 9.22 -2.42
N ALA A 34 -4.39 8.85 -1.61
CA ALA A 34 -3.96 7.47 -1.41
C ALA A 34 -4.50 6.89 -0.10
N GLY A 35 -4.69 5.58 -0.06
CA GLY A 35 -5.05 4.83 1.15
C GLY A 35 -3.80 4.28 1.85
N VAL A 36 -3.69 4.44 3.17
CA VAL A 36 -2.62 3.82 3.98
C VAL A 36 -3.20 2.64 4.74
N LEU A 37 -2.78 1.41 4.39
CA LEU A 37 -3.35 0.16 4.87
C LEU A 37 -2.36 -0.72 5.65
N LYS A 38 -1.28 -0.12 6.15
CA LYS A 38 -0.27 -0.83 6.97
C LYS A 38 -0.88 -1.41 8.25
N ALA A 39 -0.23 -2.40 8.84
CA ALA A 39 -0.65 -3.08 10.07
C ALA A 39 -2.10 -3.58 9.97
N ASP A 40 -2.40 -4.32 8.88
CA ASP A 40 -3.75 -4.84 8.60
C ASP A 40 -4.83 -3.74 8.65
N SER A 41 -4.60 -2.64 7.94
CA SER A 41 -5.45 -1.44 7.99
C SER A 41 -5.61 -0.88 9.41
N TYR A 42 -4.47 -0.79 10.15
CA TYR A 42 -4.46 -0.39 11.57
C TYR A 42 -5.34 -1.28 12.47
N GLY A 43 -5.37 -2.58 12.16
CA GLY A 43 -6.17 -3.56 12.90
C GLY A 43 -7.64 -3.62 12.52
N LEU A 44 -8.07 -2.89 11.48
CA LEU A 44 -9.45 -2.92 11.00
C LEU A 44 -9.72 -4.04 10.00
N GLY A 45 -8.69 -4.74 9.53
CA GLY A 45 -8.78 -5.80 8.53
C GLY A 45 -8.71 -5.30 7.09
N ILE A 46 -7.61 -5.64 6.40
CA ILE A 46 -7.37 -5.21 5.01
C ILE A 46 -8.42 -5.76 4.04
N GLU A 47 -8.95 -6.95 4.32
CA GLU A 47 -9.96 -7.61 3.50
C GLU A 47 -11.27 -6.82 3.42
N GLY A 48 -11.65 -6.13 4.50
CA GLY A 48 -12.83 -5.26 4.53
C GLY A 48 -12.56 -3.87 3.96
N ILE A 49 -11.42 -3.28 4.30
CA ILE A 49 -11.14 -1.86 4.02
C ILE A 49 -10.66 -1.63 2.58
N ALA A 50 -9.77 -2.48 2.05
CA ALA A 50 -9.19 -2.27 0.74
C ALA A 50 -10.24 -2.25 -0.40
N PRO A 51 -11.22 -3.19 -0.46
CA PRO A 51 -12.28 -3.15 -1.46
C PRO A 51 -13.14 -1.89 -1.38
N ILE A 52 -13.45 -1.40 -0.19
CA ILE A 52 -14.23 -0.17 0.00
C ILE A 52 -13.51 1.02 -0.60
N LEU A 53 -12.22 1.22 -0.24
CA LEU A 53 -11.44 2.32 -0.80
C LEU A 53 -11.27 2.19 -2.33
N TYR A 54 -11.08 0.97 -2.82
CA TYR A 54 -11.00 0.73 -4.26
C TYR A 54 -12.30 1.13 -4.98
N ASN A 55 -13.46 0.75 -4.45
CA ASN A 55 -14.78 1.09 -5.02
C ASN A 55 -15.03 2.60 -5.00
N GLU A 56 -14.49 3.32 -4.01
CA GLU A 56 -14.52 4.78 -3.96
C GLU A 56 -13.48 5.45 -4.88
N GLY A 57 -12.77 4.68 -5.67
CA GLY A 57 -11.82 5.16 -6.66
C GLY A 57 -10.39 5.33 -6.19
N CYS A 58 -10.03 4.82 -5.00
CA CYS A 58 -8.63 4.74 -4.58
C CYS A 58 -7.87 3.75 -5.48
N ARG A 59 -6.70 4.17 -5.96
CA ARG A 59 -5.81 3.34 -6.81
C ARG A 59 -4.38 3.31 -6.29
N HIS A 60 -4.07 4.08 -5.27
CA HIS A 60 -2.76 4.21 -4.66
C HIS A 60 -2.84 3.80 -3.20
N PHE A 61 -2.08 2.78 -2.83
CA PHE A 61 -2.13 2.19 -1.49
C PHE A 61 -0.73 2.10 -0.90
N PHE A 62 -0.59 2.50 0.36
CA PHE A 62 0.66 2.38 1.11
C PHE A 62 0.53 1.32 2.19
N VAL A 63 1.52 0.44 2.26
CA VAL A 63 1.68 -0.58 3.30
C VAL A 63 3.07 -0.47 3.93
N ALA A 64 3.28 -1.07 5.09
CA ALA A 64 4.58 -0.99 5.75
C ALA A 64 5.60 -1.95 5.12
N TYR A 65 5.20 -3.19 4.88
CA TYR A 65 6.10 -4.28 4.52
C TYR A 65 5.63 -5.07 3.30
N THR A 66 6.54 -5.82 2.69
CA THR A 66 6.30 -6.60 1.47
C THR A 66 5.21 -7.68 1.65
N ASN A 67 5.13 -8.33 2.82
CA ASN A 67 4.08 -9.31 3.09
C ASN A 67 2.68 -8.67 3.10
N GLU A 68 2.54 -7.44 3.58
CA GLU A 68 1.29 -6.68 3.51
C GLU A 68 0.94 -6.30 2.06
N ALA A 69 1.97 -5.97 1.24
CA ALA A 69 1.77 -5.70 -0.18
C ALA A 69 1.22 -6.93 -0.93
N VAL A 70 1.74 -8.12 -0.59
CA VAL A 70 1.24 -9.38 -1.15
C VAL A 70 -0.21 -9.64 -0.70
N ALA A 71 -0.52 -9.44 0.58
CA ALA A 71 -1.88 -9.59 1.10
C ALA A 71 -2.85 -8.65 0.39
N LEU A 72 -2.51 -7.38 0.28
CA LEU A 72 -3.31 -6.37 -0.43
C LEU A 72 -3.53 -6.73 -1.91
N LYS A 73 -2.46 -7.16 -2.60
CA LYS A 73 -2.56 -7.58 -4.00
C LYS A 73 -3.51 -8.76 -4.17
N ASN A 74 -3.48 -9.73 -3.25
CA ASN A 74 -4.38 -10.89 -3.27
C ASN A 74 -5.84 -10.46 -3.04
N VAL A 75 -6.10 -9.60 -2.04
CA VAL A 75 -7.44 -9.07 -1.75
C VAL A 75 -8.03 -8.35 -2.97
N LEU A 76 -7.21 -7.58 -3.68
CA LEU A 76 -7.66 -6.81 -4.86
C LEU A 76 -7.42 -7.54 -6.19
N SER A 77 -7.07 -8.84 -6.19
CA SER A 77 -6.73 -9.59 -7.40
C SER A 77 -7.87 -9.74 -8.42
N THR A 78 -9.12 -9.71 -7.96
CA THR A 78 -10.32 -9.81 -8.82
C THR A 78 -10.79 -8.48 -9.39
N PHE A 79 -10.19 -7.37 -8.94
CA PHE A 79 -10.56 -6.04 -9.39
C PHE A 79 -9.84 -5.67 -10.69
N GLN A 80 -10.56 -5.06 -11.64
CA GLN A 80 -10.08 -4.92 -13.01
C GLN A 80 -9.09 -3.77 -13.24
N GLN A 81 -9.22 -2.69 -12.46
CA GLN A 81 -8.39 -1.51 -12.69
C GLN A 81 -7.04 -1.62 -11.98
N LYS A 82 -6.00 -1.16 -12.65
CA LYS A 82 -4.64 -1.15 -12.11
C LYS A 82 -4.56 -0.37 -10.80
N ILE A 83 -3.89 -0.96 -9.83
CA ILE A 83 -3.53 -0.35 -8.55
C ILE A 83 -2.03 -0.16 -8.44
N HIS A 84 -1.62 0.79 -7.60
CA HIS A 84 -0.23 1.04 -7.24
C HIS A 84 -0.05 0.76 -5.75
N ILE A 85 0.85 -0.17 -5.44
CA ILE A 85 1.14 -0.56 -4.06
C ILE A 85 2.54 -0.08 -3.70
N TYR A 86 2.61 0.82 -2.72
CA TYR A 86 3.82 1.41 -2.20
C TYR A 86 4.21 0.74 -0.89
N VAL A 87 5.47 0.34 -0.78
CA VAL A 87 5.99 -0.32 0.42
C VAL A 87 6.92 0.64 1.15
N LEU A 88 6.49 1.09 2.34
CA LEU A 88 7.18 2.14 3.11
C LEU A 88 8.55 1.72 3.59
N ASN A 89 8.70 0.44 3.91
CA ASN A 89 9.94 -0.12 4.44
C ASN A 89 10.45 -1.23 3.52
N GLY A 90 10.96 -0.90 2.37
CA GLY A 90 11.53 -1.91 1.48
C GLY A 90 12.18 -1.33 0.24
N PRO A 91 12.98 -2.14 -0.49
CA PRO A 91 13.47 -3.47 -0.15
C PRO A 91 14.61 -3.40 0.90
N TYR A 92 14.69 -4.40 1.79
CA TYR A 92 15.72 -4.44 2.86
C TYR A 92 16.98 -5.20 2.48
N LEU A 93 16.88 -6.08 1.50
CA LEU A 93 17.96 -7.00 1.16
C LEU A 93 18.26 -6.88 -0.32
N LYS A 94 19.54 -6.88 -0.63
CA LYS A 94 20.05 -6.97 -1.99
C LYS A 94 19.47 -8.20 -2.69
N GLY A 95 18.95 -8.02 -3.90
CA GLY A 95 18.29 -9.07 -4.68
C GLY A 95 16.77 -9.09 -4.54
N TRP A 96 16.19 -8.20 -3.74
CA TRP A 96 14.73 -8.06 -3.66
C TRP A 96 14.17 -7.16 -4.76
N GLU A 97 15.02 -6.45 -5.50
CA GLU A 97 14.64 -5.56 -6.58
C GLU A 97 13.87 -6.33 -7.67
N ASP A 98 14.33 -7.55 -8.01
CA ASP A 98 13.65 -8.43 -8.97
C ASP A 98 12.26 -8.86 -8.48
N TYR A 99 12.12 -9.17 -7.19
CA TYR A 99 10.85 -9.50 -6.58
C TYR A 99 9.86 -8.33 -6.68
N TYR A 100 10.30 -7.10 -6.35
CA TYR A 100 9.47 -5.90 -6.46
C TYR A 100 9.07 -5.64 -7.92
N HIS A 101 10.01 -5.77 -8.84
CA HIS A 101 9.74 -5.62 -10.28
C HIS A 101 8.68 -6.63 -10.77
N HIS A 102 8.87 -7.91 -10.46
CA HIS A 102 7.96 -8.97 -10.86
C HIS A 102 6.54 -8.76 -10.29
N HIS A 103 6.46 -8.37 -9.03
CA HIS A 103 5.18 -8.11 -8.36
C HIS A 103 4.61 -6.72 -8.65
N GLN A 104 5.34 -5.83 -9.32
CA GLN A 104 4.99 -4.43 -9.59
C GLN A 104 4.76 -3.62 -8.30
N PHE A 105 5.51 -3.94 -7.24
CA PHE A 105 5.52 -3.13 -6.03
C PHE A 105 6.44 -1.92 -6.20
N ILE A 106 6.08 -0.82 -5.57
CA ILE A 106 6.82 0.45 -5.64
C ILE A 106 7.47 0.69 -4.27
N PRO A 107 8.79 0.60 -4.15
CA PRO A 107 9.44 0.87 -2.88
C PRO A 107 9.42 2.36 -2.55
N VAL A 108 9.33 2.65 -1.27
CA VAL A 108 9.71 3.94 -0.71
C VAL A 108 11.17 3.82 -0.26
N LEU A 109 12.06 4.58 -0.91
CA LEU A 109 13.49 4.56 -0.66
C LEU A 109 13.83 5.62 0.38
N ASN A 110 14.38 5.20 1.50
CA ASN A 110 14.55 6.03 2.70
C ASN A 110 15.98 6.54 2.89
N ASP A 111 16.93 6.05 2.11
CA ASP A 111 18.34 6.45 2.16
C ASP A 111 19.00 6.42 0.78
N LEU A 112 20.18 7.00 0.68
CA LEU A 112 20.93 7.10 -0.59
C LEU A 112 21.45 5.76 -1.09
N GLU A 113 21.78 4.84 -0.21
CA GLU A 113 22.27 3.51 -0.58
C GLU A 113 21.16 2.73 -1.31
N ALA A 114 19.94 2.70 -0.75
CA ALA A 114 18.76 2.12 -1.40
C ALA A 114 18.45 2.76 -2.75
N VAL A 115 18.61 4.09 -2.88
CA VAL A 115 18.45 4.79 -4.17
C VAL A 115 19.48 4.31 -5.20
N HIS A 116 20.76 4.18 -4.80
CA HIS A 116 21.82 3.73 -5.71
C HIS A 116 21.62 2.27 -6.13
N GLU A 117 21.25 1.40 -5.22
CA GLU A 117 20.96 -0.01 -5.53
C GLU A 117 19.77 -0.12 -6.50
N TRP A 118 18.68 0.58 -6.22
CA TRP A 118 17.50 0.60 -7.08
C TRP A 118 17.79 1.12 -8.49
N GLN A 119 18.59 2.19 -8.60
CA GLN A 119 19.04 2.71 -9.89
C GLN A 119 19.95 1.73 -10.64
N SER A 120 20.85 1.05 -9.94
CA SER A 120 21.76 0.08 -10.53
C SER A 120 21.01 -1.10 -11.11
N TYR A 121 20.05 -1.64 -10.39
CA TYR A 121 19.16 -2.68 -10.89
C TYR A 121 18.36 -2.24 -12.12
N GLY A 122 17.77 -1.04 -12.11
CA GLY A 122 17.05 -0.49 -13.26
C GLY A 122 17.93 -0.37 -14.52
N LYS A 123 19.21 -0.02 -14.37
CA LYS A 123 20.17 0.00 -15.47
C LYS A 123 20.50 -1.42 -15.98
N GLU A 124 20.68 -2.37 -15.08
CA GLU A 124 20.96 -3.76 -15.42
C GLU A 124 19.87 -4.38 -16.30
N ILE A 125 18.60 -4.19 -15.93
CA ILE A 125 17.47 -4.70 -16.70
C ILE A 125 17.03 -3.77 -17.84
N SER A 126 17.70 -2.63 -18.03
CA SER A 126 17.39 -1.59 -19.05
C SER A 126 15.93 -1.10 -18.97
N GLN A 127 15.38 -0.98 -17.78
CA GLN A 127 14.00 -0.53 -17.53
C GLN A 127 13.94 0.61 -16.52
N LYS A 128 12.89 1.45 -16.67
CA LYS A 128 12.56 2.45 -15.65
C LYS A 128 11.82 1.77 -14.50
N MET A 129 12.41 1.82 -13.33
CA MET A 129 11.83 1.28 -12.10
C MET A 129 11.20 2.41 -11.29
N PRO A 130 9.86 2.39 -11.09
CA PRO A 130 9.21 3.39 -10.27
C PRO A 130 9.62 3.23 -8.79
N ALA A 131 9.89 4.35 -8.15
CA ALA A 131 10.15 4.41 -6.72
C ALA A 131 9.69 5.76 -6.16
N VAL A 132 9.49 5.82 -4.85
CA VAL A 132 9.27 7.07 -4.11
C VAL A 132 10.45 7.28 -3.19
N CYS A 133 11.06 8.46 -3.22
CA CYS A 133 12.11 8.84 -2.28
C CYS A 133 11.53 9.77 -1.22
N ILE A 134 11.81 9.49 0.05
CA ILE A 134 11.52 10.39 1.16
C ILE A 134 12.85 10.98 1.63
N LEU A 135 12.99 12.31 1.48
CA LEU A 135 14.11 13.04 2.05
C LEU A 135 13.68 13.63 3.39
N THR A 136 14.27 13.16 4.47
CA THR A 136 14.17 13.82 5.77
C THR A 136 15.30 14.83 5.86
N LEU A 137 14.96 16.11 5.83
CA LEU A 137 15.92 17.19 6.12
C LEU A 137 16.04 17.26 7.65
N ALA A 138 17.15 16.79 8.18
CA ALA A 138 17.50 16.92 9.59
C ALA A 138 18.09 18.32 9.84
#